data_14af0be46b861832abedc0d43ecc33d9
#
_entry.id   14af0be46b861832abedc0d43ecc33d9
#
_cell.length_a   1.000
_cell.length_b   1.000
_cell.length_c   1.000
_cell.angle_alpha   90.00
_cell.angle_beta   90.00
_cell.angle_gamma   90.00
#
_symmetry.space_group_name_H-M   'P 1'
#
loop_
_entity.id
_entity.type
_entity.pdbx_description
1 polymer ?
#
loop_
_entity_poly.entity_id
_entity_poly.type
_entity_poly.pdbx_seq_one_letter_code
_entity_poly.pdbx_strand_id
1 'polypeptide(L)'
;MNRYFYAFLLAFTFSAIPTMAQEDSAREIEEVVITALRKETNLQDTAITITAITGADLEVKQIENFEDLQFAVPTLGFQKGVFSGSGITVRGIGNFAVGNSTSASIGYFWNGQTASASGLYEQEFFDVERVEVLRGPQGSLFGAGTTGGLIQMITKRPDAEAGGYLKADVADYDSLR
;
A
#
# COMPACT_ATOMS: atom_id res chain seq x y z
N MET A 1 78.74 -25.14 -8.26
CA MET A 1 78.27 -23.78 -8.37
C MET A 1 77.27 -23.72 -9.46
N ASN A 2 76.00 -23.24 -9.16
CA ASN A 2 74.89 -22.97 -10.07
C ASN A 2 74.00 -24.15 -10.62
N ARG A 3 73.42 -24.90 -9.73
CA ARG A 3 72.36 -25.85 -10.18
C ARG A 3 71.01 -25.64 -9.45
N TYR A 4 70.87 -24.60 -8.63
CA TYR A 4 69.64 -24.33 -7.84
C TYR A 4 68.94 -23.02 -8.23
N PHE A 5 69.34 -22.35 -9.32
CA PHE A 5 68.77 -21.05 -9.71
C PHE A 5 67.60 -21.14 -10.64
N TYR A 6 67.30 -22.33 -11.19
CA TYR A 6 66.19 -22.51 -12.14
C TYR A 6 64.92 -23.16 -11.54
N ALA A 7 64.93 -23.42 -10.23
CA ALA A 7 63.76 -24.09 -9.59
C ALA A 7 62.74 -23.10 -9.01
N PHE A 8 62.97 -21.76 -9.12
CA PHE A 8 62.08 -20.77 -8.49
C PHE A 8 61.22 -19.97 -9.45
N LEU A 9 61.23 -20.31 -10.74
CA LEU A 9 60.54 -19.53 -11.77
C LEU A 9 59.31 -20.19 -12.36
N LEU A 10 58.67 -21.12 -11.63
CA LEU A 10 57.54 -21.88 -12.19
C LEU A 10 56.49 -22.17 -11.17
N ALA A 11 55.93 -21.12 -10.53
CA ALA A 11 54.68 -21.28 -9.72
C ALA A 11 53.96 -19.94 -9.51
N PHE A 12 53.86 -19.13 -10.56
CA PHE A 12 52.89 -18.01 -10.50
C PHE A 12 51.82 -18.25 -11.57
N THR A 13 51.08 -19.35 -11.40
CA THR A 13 49.84 -19.52 -12.13
C THR A 13 48.81 -18.55 -11.56
N PHE A 14 48.64 -17.47 -12.29
CA PHE A 14 47.62 -16.46 -12.07
C PHE A 14 46.26 -17.16 -12.23
N SER A 15 45.64 -17.60 -11.11
CA SER A 15 44.28 -18.04 -11.07
C SER A 15 43.40 -16.85 -11.37
N ALA A 16 42.98 -16.70 -12.62
CA ALA A 16 41.89 -15.82 -13.01
C ALA A 16 40.60 -16.30 -12.30
N ILE A 17 40.24 -15.64 -11.20
CA ILE A 17 38.95 -15.79 -10.60
C ILE A 17 37.96 -15.20 -11.59
N PRO A 18 37.00 -15.96 -12.14
CA PRO A 18 35.94 -15.36 -12.93
C PRO A 18 35.17 -14.40 -12.01
N THR A 19 35.29 -13.13 -12.22
CA THR A 19 34.37 -12.14 -11.67
C THR A 19 33.00 -12.47 -12.23
N MET A 20 32.18 -13.18 -11.43
CA MET A 20 30.75 -13.25 -11.70
C MET A 20 30.27 -11.81 -11.70
N ALA A 21 30.00 -11.29 -12.89
CA ALA A 21 29.22 -10.09 -13.02
C ALA A 21 27.90 -10.40 -12.32
N GLN A 22 27.71 -9.79 -11.17
CA GLN A 22 26.41 -9.76 -10.49
C GLN A 22 25.51 -9.07 -11.51
N GLU A 23 24.65 -9.82 -12.18
CA GLU A 23 23.54 -9.26 -12.91
C GLU A 23 22.83 -8.36 -11.89
N ASP A 24 23.01 -7.09 -12.08
CA ASP A 24 22.22 -6.06 -11.45
C ASP A 24 20.80 -6.35 -11.92
N SER A 25 20.09 -7.15 -11.13
CA SER A 25 18.66 -7.32 -11.32
C SER A 25 18.11 -5.92 -11.14
N ALA A 26 18.01 -5.20 -12.25
CA ALA A 26 17.31 -3.94 -12.32
C ALA A 26 16.03 -4.18 -11.52
N ARG A 27 15.89 -3.51 -10.38
CA ARG A 27 14.65 -3.52 -9.63
C ARG A 27 13.61 -3.04 -10.62
N GLU A 28 12.91 -3.98 -11.18
CA GLU A 28 11.73 -3.72 -12.00
C GLU A 28 10.82 -2.93 -11.06
N ILE A 29 10.75 -1.63 -11.32
CA ILE A 29 9.88 -0.74 -10.55
C ILE A 29 8.49 -1.23 -10.90
N GLU A 30 7.85 -1.93 -9.98
CA GLU A 30 6.49 -2.41 -10.15
C GLU A 30 5.61 -1.22 -10.53
N GLU A 31 5.09 -1.24 -11.75
CA GLU A 31 4.24 -0.18 -12.26
C GLU A 31 2.91 -0.22 -11.53
N VAL A 32 2.72 0.67 -10.56
CA VAL A 32 1.47 0.78 -9.82
C VAL A 32 0.45 1.52 -10.67
N VAL A 33 -0.49 0.78 -11.23
CA VAL A 33 -1.65 1.33 -11.95
C VAL A 33 -2.70 1.76 -10.94
N ILE A 34 -3.14 3.01 -11.03
CA ILE A 34 -4.19 3.59 -10.20
C ILE A 34 -5.48 3.79 -11.00
N THR A 35 -6.62 3.69 -10.32
CA THR A 35 -7.94 3.97 -10.88
C THR A 35 -8.60 5.21 -10.28
N ALA A 36 -7.86 5.93 -9.48
CA ALA A 36 -8.32 7.09 -8.72
C ALA A 36 -8.89 8.24 -9.56
N LEU A 37 -8.59 8.28 -10.86
CA LEU A 37 -9.16 9.26 -11.80
C LEU A 37 -10.31 8.68 -12.64
N ARG A 38 -10.90 7.55 -12.25
CA ARG A 38 -11.87 6.78 -13.03
C ARG A 38 -11.31 6.31 -14.39
N LYS A 39 -9.99 6.32 -14.50
CA LYS A 39 -9.22 5.85 -15.64
C LYS A 39 -7.97 5.19 -15.09
N GLU A 40 -7.62 4.06 -15.65
CA GLU A 40 -6.34 3.41 -15.36
C GLU A 40 -5.21 4.32 -15.84
N THR A 41 -4.34 4.72 -14.93
CA THR A 41 -3.21 5.61 -15.21
C THR A 41 -2.05 5.19 -14.32
N ASN A 42 -0.83 5.33 -14.82
CA ASN A 42 0.35 5.12 -14.00
C ASN A 42 0.41 6.19 -12.89
N LEU A 43 0.73 5.76 -11.68
CA LEU A 43 0.88 6.64 -10.51
C LEU A 43 1.84 7.81 -10.79
N GLN A 44 2.92 7.55 -11.52
CA GLN A 44 3.97 8.54 -11.82
C GLN A 44 3.53 9.60 -12.84
N ASP A 45 2.57 9.27 -13.71
CA ASP A 45 2.07 10.19 -14.75
C ASP A 45 0.91 11.05 -14.25
N THR A 46 0.55 10.94 -12.99
CA THR A 46 -0.61 11.64 -12.43
C THR A 46 -0.20 12.94 -11.76
N ALA A 47 -0.82 14.06 -12.18
CA ALA A 47 -0.58 15.38 -11.61
C ALA A 47 -1.17 15.60 -10.18
N ILE A 48 -1.88 14.61 -9.65
CA ILE A 48 -2.51 14.64 -8.32
C ILE A 48 -1.62 13.92 -7.31
N THR A 49 -1.56 14.43 -6.09
CA THR A 49 -0.82 13.78 -5.01
C THR A 49 -1.58 12.55 -4.53
N ILE A 50 -1.15 11.38 -4.96
CA ILE A 50 -1.72 10.08 -4.62
C ILE A 50 -0.69 9.25 -3.88
N THR A 51 -1.14 8.51 -2.89
CA THR A 51 -0.37 7.40 -2.30
C THR A 51 -1.16 6.13 -2.57
N ALA A 52 -0.58 5.19 -3.28
CA ALA A 52 -1.12 3.86 -3.48
C ALA A 52 -0.30 2.86 -2.65
N ILE A 53 -0.98 1.96 -1.97
CA ILE A 53 -0.40 0.88 -1.17
C ILE A 53 -0.99 -0.42 -1.72
N THR A 54 -0.14 -1.30 -2.21
CA THR A 54 -0.56 -2.59 -2.76
C THR A 54 -0.97 -3.58 -1.67
N GLY A 55 -1.74 -4.61 -2.02
CA GLY A 55 -2.09 -5.69 -1.09
C GLY A 55 -0.85 -6.37 -0.50
N ALA A 56 0.19 -6.56 -1.30
CA ALA A 56 1.46 -7.10 -0.84
C ALA A 56 2.14 -6.18 0.20
N ASP A 57 2.13 -4.87 -0.02
CA ASP A 57 2.63 -3.89 0.94
C ASP A 57 1.82 -3.89 2.24
N LEU A 58 0.48 -4.05 2.15
CA LEU A 58 -0.39 -4.15 3.32
C LEU A 58 -0.01 -5.37 4.17
N GLU A 59 0.19 -6.51 3.54
CA GLU A 59 0.60 -7.76 4.22
C GLU A 59 1.98 -7.63 4.87
N VAL A 60 2.98 -7.14 4.14
CA VAL A 60 4.36 -6.97 4.65
C VAL A 60 4.41 -6.00 5.83
N LYS A 61 3.59 -4.95 5.80
CA LYS A 61 3.53 -3.94 6.86
C LYS A 61 2.52 -4.26 7.96
N GLN A 62 1.82 -5.40 7.85
CA GLN A 62 0.77 -5.81 8.79
C GLN A 62 -0.33 -4.73 8.97
N ILE A 63 -0.75 -4.13 7.86
CA ILE A 63 -1.82 -3.12 7.84
C ILE A 63 -3.13 -3.84 7.57
N GLU A 64 -3.92 -4.01 8.60
CA GLU A 64 -5.17 -4.77 8.53
C GLU A 64 -6.43 -3.88 8.51
N ASN A 65 -6.29 -2.60 8.88
CA ASN A 65 -7.39 -1.66 9.00
C ASN A 65 -6.96 -0.21 8.80
N PHE A 66 -7.87 0.75 8.92
CA PHE A 66 -7.56 2.17 8.77
C PHE A 66 -6.71 2.74 9.91
N GLU A 67 -6.78 2.14 11.09
CA GLU A 67 -5.94 2.54 12.23
C GLU A 67 -4.46 2.26 11.92
N ASP A 68 -4.17 1.10 11.32
CA ASP A 68 -2.81 0.75 10.90
C ASP A 68 -2.37 1.57 9.69
N LEU A 69 -3.30 1.84 8.76
CA LEU A 69 -3.02 2.59 7.53
C LEU A 69 -2.46 4.00 7.80
N GLN A 70 -2.84 4.65 8.92
CA GLN A 70 -2.28 5.95 9.31
C GLN A 70 -0.76 5.93 9.51
N PHE A 71 -0.18 4.80 9.91
CA PHE A 71 1.26 4.67 10.08
C PHE A 71 2.00 4.54 8.76
N ALA A 72 1.33 4.03 7.73
CA ALA A 72 1.90 3.94 6.38
C ALA A 72 1.68 5.22 5.54
N VAL A 73 0.64 6.00 5.86
CA VAL A 73 0.32 7.25 5.18
C VAL A 73 0.35 8.41 6.18
N PRO A 74 1.49 9.10 6.35
CA PRO A 74 1.67 10.12 7.41
C PRO A 74 0.69 11.29 7.37
N THR A 75 -0.01 11.48 6.27
CA THR A 75 -1.02 12.55 6.11
C THR A 75 -2.43 12.10 6.48
N LEU A 76 -2.61 10.82 6.74
CA LEU A 76 -3.86 10.21 7.15
C LEU A 76 -3.88 10.13 8.67
N GLY A 77 -4.97 10.56 9.28
CA GLY A 77 -5.23 10.37 10.69
C GLY A 77 -6.52 9.58 10.87
N PHE A 78 -6.50 8.65 11.80
CA PHE A 78 -7.66 7.86 12.19
C PHE A 78 -8.02 8.18 13.65
N GLN A 79 -9.29 8.32 13.92
CA GLN A 79 -9.79 8.52 15.28
C GLN A 79 -11.03 7.66 15.51
N LYS A 80 -10.97 6.81 16.50
CA LYS A 80 -12.09 5.97 16.91
C LYS A 80 -13.04 6.79 17.78
N GLY A 81 -14.30 6.81 17.37
CA GLY A 81 -15.37 7.47 18.14
C GLY A 81 -15.86 6.59 19.27
N VAL A 82 -16.22 7.20 20.39
CA VAL A 82 -16.72 6.46 21.57
C VAL A 82 -18.18 6.00 21.38
N PHE A 83 -18.99 6.76 20.66
CA PHE A 83 -20.44 6.52 20.55
C PHE A 83 -20.97 6.39 19.13
N SER A 84 -20.20 6.72 18.10
CA SER A 84 -20.79 6.92 16.78
C SER A 84 -19.86 6.76 15.60
N GLY A 85 -19.07 5.72 15.64
CA GLY A 85 -18.22 5.38 14.54
C GLY A 85 -16.91 6.16 14.53
N SER A 86 -16.08 5.85 13.58
CA SER A 86 -14.73 6.38 13.44
C SER A 86 -14.66 7.51 12.44
N GLY A 87 -13.68 8.36 12.59
CA GLY A 87 -13.41 9.47 11.67
C GLY A 87 -12.03 9.36 11.02
N ILE A 88 -11.94 9.82 9.80
CA ILE A 88 -10.71 9.88 9.04
C ILE A 88 -10.39 11.33 8.68
N THR A 89 -9.12 11.71 8.78
CA THR A 89 -8.61 12.99 8.32
C THR A 89 -7.51 12.78 7.29
N VAL A 90 -7.44 13.69 6.33
CA VAL A 90 -6.32 13.77 5.40
C VAL A 90 -5.75 15.19 5.49
N ARG A 91 -4.47 15.33 5.83
CA ARG A 91 -3.80 16.62 6.10
C ARG A 91 -4.54 17.47 7.16
N GLY A 92 -5.13 16.82 8.17
CA GLY A 92 -5.90 17.49 9.21
C GLY A 92 -7.31 17.94 8.80
N ILE A 93 -7.70 17.72 7.55
CA ILE A 93 -9.08 17.96 7.08
C ILE A 93 -9.86 16.67 7.26
N GLY A 94 -10.94 16.71 8.00
CA GLY A 94 -11.80 15.55 8.25
C GLY A 94 -13.03 15.94 9.02
N ASN A 95 -13.95 15.03 9.18
CA ASN A 95 -15.16 15.24 9.94
C ASN A 95 -15.31 14.12 10.98
N PHE A 96 -15.29 14.52 12.23
CA PHE A 96 -15.59 13.66 13.37
C PHE A 96 -17.00 13.90 13.91
N ALA A 97 -17.80 14.70 13.21
CA ALA A 97 -19.12 15.05 13.69
C ALA A 97 -20.07 13.86 13.52
N VAL A 98 -20.71 13.58 14.62
CA VAL A 98 -21.73 12.57 14.79
C VAL A 98 -23.07 13.13 14.35
N GLY A 99 -23.65 12.58 13.31
CA GLY A 99 -25.03 12.90 12.92
C GLY A 99 -25.29 12.84 11.42
N ASN A 100 -26.52 12.53 11.06
CA ASN A 100 -26.97 12.43 9.68
C ASN A 100 -26.96 13.79 8.94
N SER A 101 -26.70 14.88 9.65
CA SER A 101 -26.71 16.24 9.10
C SER A 101 -25.34 16.75 8.67
N THR A 102 -24.29 15.97 8.85
CA THR A 102 -22.92 16.37 8.52
C THR A 102 -22.43 15.65 7.28
N SER A 103 -21.94 16.41 6.31
CA SER A 103 -21.31 15.83 5.13
C SER A 103 -19.86 15.47 5.46
N ALA A 104 -19.43 14.29 5.04
CA ALA A 104 -18.04 13.89 5.12
C ALA A 104 -17.17 14.90 4.34
N SER A 105 -15.97 15.20 4.86
CA SER A 105 -14.97 15.99 4.14
C SER A 105 -13.97 15.10 3.40
N ILE A 106 -13.87 13.85 3.81
CA ILE A 106 -13.07 12.81 3.15
C ILE A 106 -14.01 11.76 2.59
N GLY A 107 -13.93 11.56 1.29
CA GLY A 107 -14.69 10.51 0.60
C GLY A 107 -14.08 9.14 0.86
N TYR A 108 -14.92 8.15 1.13
CA TYR A 108 -14.53 6.76 1.16
C TYR A 108 -15.26 5.99 0.07
N PHE A 109 -14.50 5.33 -0.75
CA PHE A 109 -15.01 4.56 -1.89
C PHE A 109 -14.52 3.12 -1.82
N TRP A 110 -15.41 2.20 -2.13
CA TRP A 110 -15.13 0.79 -2.25
C TRP A 110 -15.46 0.35 -3.67
N ASN A 111 -14.46 -0.07 -4.42
CA ASN A 111 -14.59 -0.41 -5.84
C ASN A 111 -15.36 0.67 -6.65
N GLY A 112 -15.08 1.94 -6.37
CA GLY A 112 -15.72 3.07 -7.04
C GLY A 112 -17.11 3.44 -6.53
N GLN A 113 -17.66 2.70 -5.58
CA GLN A 113 -18.93 3.00 -4.91
C GLN A 113 -18.70 3.78 -3.62
N THR A 114 -19.51 4.80 -3.38
CA THR A 114 -19.40 5.58 -2.14
C THR A 114 -19.79 4.73 -0.94
N ALA A 115 -18.91 4.64 0.03
CA ALA A 115 -19.13 3.98 1.31
C ALA A 115 -19.29 5.05 2.40
N SER A 116 -20.53 5.35 2.79
CA SER A 116 -20.82 6.49 3.66
C SER A 116 -20.99 6.11 5.15
N ALA A 117 -20.98 4.84 5.47
CA ALA A 117 -21.19 4.40 6.85
C ALA A 117 -19.88 4.48 7.66
N SER A 118 -19.89 5.23 8.74
CA SER A 118 -18.72 5.40 9.63
C SER A 118 -18.21 4.08 10.26
N GLY A 119 -19.09 3.08 10.41
CA GLY A 119 -18.68 1.74 10.86
C GLY A 119 -17.82 0.97 9.86
N LEU A 120 -17.80 1.37 8.59
CA LEU A 120 -16.94 0.73 7.59
C LEU A 120 -15.45 1.06 7.80
N TYR A 121 -15.13 2.12 8.51
CA TYR A 121 -13.74 2.46 8.85
C TYR A 121 -13.13 1.56 9.92
N GLU A 122 -13.94 0.78 10.62
CA GLU A 122 -13.50 -0.15 11.67
C GLU A 122 -13.34 -1.59 11.15
N GLN A 123 -13.68 -1.82 9.89
CA GLN A 123 -13.57 -3.15 9.29
C GLN A 123 -12.12 -3.48 8.93
N GLU A 124 -11.79 -4.74 9.08
CA GLU A 124 -10.53 -5.28 8.61
C GLU A 124 -10.51 -5.33 7.08
N PHE A 125 -9.35 -5.11 6.51
CA PHE A 125 -9.13 -5.20 5.07
C PHE A 125 -9.16 -6.67 4.64
N PHE A 126 -10.10 -7.00 3.78
CA PHE A 126 -10.24 -8.33 3.24
C PHE A 126 -10.12 -8.31 1.73
N ASP A 127 -9.27 -9.19 1.19
CA ASP A 127 -9.06 -9.37 -0.26
C ASP A 127 -8.77 -8.08 -1.02
N VAL A 128 -8.02 -7.18 -0.39
CA VAL A 128 -7.65 -5.88 -0.95
C VAL A 128 -6.52 -6.05 -1.96
N GLU A 129 -6.75 -5.54 -3.18
CA GLU A 129 -5.73 -5.41 -4.21
C GLU A 129 -4.82 -4.21 -3.93
N ARG A 130 -5.42 -3.05 -3.58
CA ARG A 130 -4.71 -1.84 -3.21
C ARG A 130 -5.62 -0.82 -2.52
N VAL A 131 -4.99 0.07 -1.78
CA VAL A 131 -5.64 1.26 -1.20
C VAL A 131 -5.00 2.50 -1.81
N GLU A 132 -5.83 3.38 -2.35
CA GLU A 132 -5.42 4.65 -2.95
C GLU A 132 -5.89 5.81 -2.06
N VAL A 133 -4.96 6.68 -1.65
CA VAL A 133 -5.25 7.88 -0.85
C VAL A 133 -4.95 9.11 -1.69
N LEU A 134 -6.01 9.81 -2.13
CA LEU A 134 -5.92 11.04 -2.89
C LEU A 134 -6.02 12.23 -1.95
N ARG A 135 -5.08 13.14 -2.08
CA ARG A 135 -4.98 14.32 -1.23
C ARG A 135 -5.46 15.57 -1.98
N GLY A 136 -6.26 16.37 -1.28
CA GLY A 136 -6.83 17.59 -1.80
C GLY A 136 -8.20 17.39 -2.45
N PRO A 137 -8.85 18.50 -2.88
CA PRO A 137 -10.23 18.48 -3.36
C PRO A 137 -10.42 17.60 -4.60
N GLN A 138 -11.38 16.70 -4.54
CA GLN A 138 -11.73 15.79 -5.64
C GLN A 138 -13.21 15.91 -6.04
N GLY A 139 -13.85 17.01 -5.69
CA GLY A 139 -15.29 17.19 -5.88
C GLY A 139 -15.76 17.15 -7.33
N SER A 140 -14.91 17.51 -8.30
CA SER A 140 -15.26 17.47 -9.73
C SER A 140 -15.45 16.05 -10.26
N LEU A 141 -14.73 15.07 -9.74
CA LEU A 141 -14.78 13.68 -10.21
C LEU A 141 -15.64 12.77 -9.30
N PHE A 142 -15.60 13.05 -7.99
CA PHE A 142 -16.19 12.17 -6.98
C PHE A 142 -17.38 12.81 -6.23
N GLY A 143 -17.68 14.07 -6.51
CA GLY A 143 -18.83 14.76 -5.95
C GLY A 143 -18.62 15.29 -4.53
N ALA A 144 -19.73 15.57 -3.86
CA ALA A 144 -19.73 16.12 -2.51
C ALA A 144 -19.06 15.16 -1.52
N GLY A 145 -18.46 15.72 -0.46
CA GLY A 145 -17.81 14.92 0.58
C GLY A 145 -16.35 14.58 0.30
N THR A 146 -15.73 15.18 -0.73
CA THR A 146 -14.33 14.93 -1.09
C THR A 146 -13.48 16.20 -1.08
N THR A 147 -13.78 17.11 -0.17
CA THR A 147 -13.12 18.43 -0.09
C THR A 147 -11.69 18.34 0.41
N GLY A 148 -11.41 17.44 1.35
CA GLY A 148 -10.08 17.21 1.90
C GLY A 148 -9.30 16.12 1.18
N GLY A 149 -10.02 15.29 0.43
CA GLY A 149 -9.46 14.15 -0.29
C GLY A 149 -10.42 12.97 -0.33
N LEU A 150 -9.91 11.83 -0.78
CA LEU A 150 -10.66 10.59 -0.74
C LEU A 150 -9.72 9.39 -0.51
N ILE A 151 -10.31 8.32 -0.03
CA ILE A 151 -9.68 7.02 0.08
C ILE A 151 -10.49 6.06 -0.79
N GLN A 152 -9.81 5.37 -1.68
CA GLN A 152 -10.41 4.34 -2.52
C GLN A 152 -9.78 3.00 -2.18
N MET A 153 -10.62 2.04 -1.83
CA MET A 153 -10.25 0.65 -1.64
C MET A 153 -10.68 -0.15 -2.85
N ILE A 154 -9.74 -0.89 -3.41
CA ILE A 154 -9.96 -1.77 -4.55
C ILE A 154 -9.69 -3.19 -4.11
N THR A 155 -10.67 -4.08 -4.28
CA THR A 155 -10.53 -5.51 -3.99
C THR A 155 -10.05 -6.26 -5.22
N LYS A 156 -9.43 -7.41 -5.00
CA LYS A 156 -9.02 -8.30 -6.07
C LYS A 156 -10.23 -8.70 -6.92
N ARG A 157 -10.03 -8.74 -8.22
CA ARG A 157 -11.07 -9.22 -9.12
C ARG A 157 -11.08 -10.75 -9.10
N PRO A 158 -12.26 -11.38 -9.24
CA PRO A 158 -12.32 -12.83 -9.39
C PRO A 158 -11.47 -13.27 -10.57
N ASP A 159 -10.63 -14.28 -10.34
CA ASP A 159 -9.86 -14.91 -11.40
C ASP A 159 -10.70 -15.97 -12.12
N ALA A 160 -10.31 -16.29 -13.37
CA ALA A 160 -10.93 -17.38 -14.14
C ALA A 160 -10.52 -18.76 -13.64
N GLU A 161 -9.40 -18.87 -12.93
CA GLU A 161 -8.91 -20.11 -12.34
C GLU A 161 -9.41 -20.23 -10.89
N ALA A 162 -9.91 -21.42 -10.55
CA ALA A 162 -10.30 -21.70 -9.19
C ALA A 162 -9.07 -21.71 -8.27
N GLY A 163 -9.02 -20.77 -7.36
CA GLY A 163 -7.94 -20.60 -6.41
C GLY A 163 -8.46 -20.22 -5.04
N GLY A 164 -7.59 -20.26 -4.04
CA GLY A 164 -7.91 -19.83 -2.70
C GLY A 164 -6.65 -19.82 -1.84
N TYR A 165 -6.72 -19.15 -0.71
CA TYR A 165 -5.66 -19.16 0.28
C TYR A 165 -6.24 -19.40 1.67
N LEU A 166 -5.43 -19.92 2.54
CA LEU A 166 -5.73 -20.06 3.96
C LEU A 166 -4.64 -19.33 4.73
N LYS A 167 -5.03 -18.35 5.54
CA LYS A 167 -4.14 -17.63 6.43
C LYS A 167 -4.44 -18.04 7.87
N ALA A 168 -3.43 -18.33 8.65
CA ALA A 168 -3.54 -18.58 10.08
C ALA A 168 -2.43 -17.79 10.78
N ASP A 169 -2.82 -16.88 11.65
CA ASP A 169 -1.90 -16.05 12.42
C ASP A 169 -1.89 -16.52 13.86
N VAL A 170 -0.70 -16.78 14.40
CA VAL A 170 -0.49 -17.15 15.80
C VAL A 170 0.37 -16.08 16.43
N ALA A 171 -0.14 -15.45 17.46
CA ALA A 171 0.57 -14.42 18.18
C ALA A 171 0.69 -14.77 19.68
N ASP A 172 1.59 -14.10 20.39
CA ASP A 172 1.70 -14.22 21.84
C ASP A 172 0.38 -13.87 22.53
N TYR A 173 0.19 -14.34 23.75
CA TYR A 173 -1.04 -14.20 24.55
C TYR A 173 -2.24 -15.04 24.07
N ASP A 174 -2.00 -16.25 23.55
CA ASP A 174 -3.04 -17.19 23.10
C ASP A 174 -4.02 -16.64 22.05
N SER A 175 -3.61 -15.64 21.27
CA SER A 175 -4.42 -15.20 20.14
C SER A 175 -4.18 -16.09 18.93
N LEU A 176 -5.28 -16.67 18.41
CA LEU A 176 -5.30 -17.44 17.15
C LEU A 176 -6.31 -16.73 16.22
N ARG A 177 -5.89 -16.40 15.01
CA ARG A 177 -6.74 -15.86 13.92
C ARG A 177 -6.71 -16.76 12.71
#